data_ad0e53d9c7471e4a4fb6a9bc53079d58
#
_entry.id   ad0e53d9c7471e4a4fb6a9bc53079d58
#
_cell.length_a   1.000
_cell.length_b   1.000
_cell.length_c   1.000
_cell.angle_alpha   90.00
_cell.angle_beta   90.00
_cell.angle_gamma   90.00
#
_symmetry.space_group_name_H-M   'P 1'
#
loop_
_entity.id
_entity.type
_entity.pdbx_description
1 polymer ?
#
loop_
_entity_poly.entity_id
_entity_poly.type
_entity_poly.pdbx_seq_one_letter_code
_entity_poly.pdbx_strand_id
1 'polypeptide(L)'
;MDQDQRQQAIELYDRYTHDGMDRRLFIARMTVIAGSAAAASALVATIAADPAAAAIVPPTDRRLKTATTRLLGNHGVPLYTAYTAEPANGAREASVIVIHENRGLNDHSRDVARRLALSGFHAVAVDFLSPAGGTPADENQARDMIGKLDLTASTSHAVAMLGLLARRSGGNGKVGVVGFCWGGAFVNRLAVAAGDKLDAGVSYYGVAPDPSEAARVSAPLVIQLAGLDERVNKTAFPWVTALRAAGKPVKYFLYDGVNHAFNNDTSAERYNKAASDLAWQRTIAAFRKSLG
;
A
#
# COMPACT_ATOMS: atom_id res chain seq x y z
N MET A 1 -26.34 -15.99 -3.60
CA MET A 1 -25.80 -14.91 -4.46
C MET A 1 -24.91 -15.54 -5.50
N ASP A 2 -25.14 -15.26 -6.77
CA ASP A 2 -24.30 -15.76 -7.85
C ASP A 2 -22.97 -14.97 -7.97
N GLN A 3 -22.10 -15.41 -8.87
CA GLN A 3 -20.78 -14.81 -9.06
C GLN A 3 -20.87 -13.37 -9.61
N ASP A 4 -21.84 -13.09 -10.49
CA ASP A 4 -22.02 -11.78 -11.10
C ASP A 4 -22.51 -10.77 -10.07
N GLN A 5 -23.46 -11.15 -9.21
CA GLN A 5 -23.92 -10.30 -8.10
C GLN A 5 -22.80 -9.99 -7.12
N ARG A 6 -21.94 -10.97 -6.83
CA ARG A 6 -20.78 -10.78 -5.95
C ARG A 6 -19.78 -9.78 -6.56
N GLN A 7 -19.48 -9.93 -7.83
CA GLN A 7 -18.59 -9.04 -8.55
C GLN A 7 -19.14 -7.60 -8.58
N GLN A 8 -20.43 -7.41 -8.86
CA GLN A 8 -21.10 -6.11 -8.83
C GLN A 8 -21.02 -5.45 -7.43
N ALA A 9 -21.14 -6.25 -6.36
CA ALA A 9 -21.01 -5.75 -4.99
C ALA A 9 -19.60 -5.27 -4.68
N ILE A 10 -18.57 -6.01 -5.12
CA ILE A 10 -17.15 -5.62 -4.96
C ILE A 10 -16.88 -4.32 -5.71
N GLU A 11 -17.30 -4.21 -6.96
CA GLU A 11 -17.13 -3.00 -7.78
C GLU A 11 -17.85 -1.79 -7.17
N LEU A 12 -19.05 -2.00 -6.64
CA LEU A 12 -19.80 -0.94 -5.94
C LEU A 12 -19.07 -0.49 -4.67
N TYR A 13 -18.51 -1.44 -3.91
CA TYR A 13 -17.71 -1.14 -2.73
C TYR A 13 -16.44 -0.35 -3.09
N ASP A 14 -15.74 -0.74 -4.15
CA ASP A 14 -14.54 -0.04 -4.60
C ASP A 14 -14.86 1.38 -5.05
N ARG A 15 -15.96 1.62 -5.78
CA ARG A 15 -16.43 2.97 -6.09
C ARG A 15 -16.79 3.78 -4.85
N TYR A 16 -17.45 3.18 -3.87
CA TYR A 16 -17.77 3.85 -2.61
C TYR A 16 -16.49 4.27 -1.86
N THR A 17 -15.48 3.45 -1.87
CA THR A 17 -14.24 3.70 -1.10
C THR A 17 -13.24 4.63 -1.80
N HIS A 18 -13.34 4.79 -3.13
CA HIS A 18 -12.35 5.52 -3.92
C HIS A 18 -12.89 6.71 -4.72
N ASP A 19 -14.16 6.69 -5.14
CA ASP A 19 -14.73 7.68 -6.07
C ASP A 19 -15.66 8.69 -5.38
N GLY A 20 -15.66 8.76 -4.04
CA GLY A 20 -16.44 9.74 -3.29
C GLY A 20 -17.97 9.51 -3.31
N MET A 21 -18.43 8.29 -3.55
CA MET A 21 -19.84 7.95 -3.54
C MET A 21 -20.47 8.22 -2.16
N ASP A 22 -21.66 8.85 -2.13
CA ASP A 22 -22.41 9.06 -0.91
C ASP A 22 -22.80 7.72 -0.24
N ARG A 23 -22.70 7.68 1.10
CA ARG A 23 -22.96 6.46 1.88
C ARG A 23 -24.41 5.96 1.72
N ARG A 24 -25.39 6.85 1.65
CA ARG A 24 -26.80 6.44 1.51
C ARG A 24 -27.04 5.80 0.15
N LEU A 25 -26.47 6.40 -0.90
CA LEU A 25 -26.54 5.85 -2.25
C LEU A 25 -25.83 4.49 -2.33
N PHE A 26 -24.68 4.36 -1.68
CA PHE A 26 -23.96 3.08 -1.59
C PHE A 26 -24.82 2.00 -0.94
N ILE A 27 -25.38 2.25 0.26
CA ILE A 27 -26.22 1.29 0.97
C ILE A 27 -27.48 0.95 0.17
N ALA A 28 -28.13 1.93 -0.45
CA ALA A 28 -29.31 1.69 -1.28
C ALA A 28 -28.99 0.74 -2.46
N ARG A 29 -27.92 0.99 -3.19
CA ARG A 29 -27.50 0.13 -4.31
C ARG A 29 -27.06 -1.25 -3.84
N MET A 30 -26.30 -1.34 -2.74
CA MET A 30 -25.89 -2.61 -2.16
C MET A 30 -27.09 -3.45 -1.72
N THR A 31 -28.14 -2.81 -1.17
CA THR A 31 -29.39 -3.48 -0.81
C THR A 31 -30.11 -4.07 -2.03
N VAL A 32 -30.08 -3.38 -3.16
CA VAL A 32 -30.63 -3.91 -4.43
C VAL A 32 -29.86 -5.16 -4.88
N ILE A 33 -28.54 -5.13 -4.85
CA ILE A 33 -27.69 -6.28 -5.23
C ILE A 33 -27.91 -7.46 -4.27
N ALA A 34 -27.95 -7.21 -2.97
CA ALA A 34 -28.06 -8.25 -1.94
C ALA A 34 -29.49 -8.72 -1.66
N GLY A 35 -30.50 -8.01 -2.17
CA GLY A 35 -31.93 -8.33 -1.98
C GLY A 35 -32.54 -7.87 -0.65
N SER A 36 -31.73 -7.51 0.35
CA SER A 36 -32.21 -6.94 1.62
C SER A 36 -31.10 -6.11 2.33
N ALA A 37 -31.49 -5.24 3.24
CA ALA A 37 -30.55 -4.43 4.02
C ALA A 37 -29.66 -5.30 4.95
N ALA A 38 -30.20 -6.38 5.51
CA ALA A 38 -29.43 -7.30 6.34
C ALA A 38 -28.38 -8.06 5.49
N ALA A 39 -28.77 -8.57 4.30
CA ALA A 39 -27.84 -9.23 3.39
C ALA A 39 -26.77 -8.23 2.85
N ALA A 40 -27.16 -6.97 2.58
CA ALA A 40 -26.21 -5.94 2.19
C ALA A 40 -25.16 -5.67 3.28
N SER A 41 -25.57 -5.57 4.54
CA SER A 41 -24.66 -5.36 5.67
C SER A 41 -23.69 -6.54 5.85
N ALA A 42 -24.19 -7.77 5.75
CA ALA A 42 -23.36 -8.97 5.82
C ALA A 42 -22.35 -9.03 4.65
N LEU A 43 -22.78 -8.71 3.43
CA LEU A 43 -21.95 -8.68 2.25
C LEU A 43 -20.85 -7.61 2.35
N VAL A 44 -21.19 -6.41 2.81
CA VAL A 44 -20.20 -5.36 3.04
C VAL A 44 -19.16 -5.79 4.05
N ALA A 45 -19.56 -6.49 5.12
CA ALA A 45 -18.63 -6.99 6.14
C ALA A 45 -17.62 -8.01 5.58
N THR A 46 -18.00 -8.82 4.56
CA THR A 46 -17.07 -9.77 3.92
C THR A 46 -16.16 -9.12 2.86
N ILE A 47 -16.63 -8.04 2.24
CA ILE A 47 -15.82 -7.27 1.26
C ILE A 47 -14.86 -6.31 1.96
N ALA A 48 -15.27 -5.68 3.05
CA ALA A 48 -14.43 -4.82 3.86
C ALA A 48 -13.29 -5.62 4.51
N ALA A 49 -12.21 -4.94 4.86
CA ALA A 49 -11.15 -5.54 5.66
C ALA A 49 -11.66 -5.85 7.07
N ASP A 50 -11.32 -7.01 7.60
CA ASP A 50 -11.62 -7.39 8.99
C ASP A 50 -10.41 -7.03 9.88
N PRO A 51 -10.53 -6.02 10.77
CA PRO A 51 -9.44 -5.64 11.67
C PRO A 51 -9.05 -6.75 12.67
N ALA A 52 -9.94 -7.73 12.90
CA ALA A 52 -9.70 -8.85 13.81
C ALA A 52 -9.07 -10.06 13.11
N ALA A 53 -8.85 -10.02 11.78
CA ALA A 53 -8.22 -11.11 11.06
C ALA A 53 -6.83 -11.42 11.61
N ALA A 54 -6.51 -12.71 11.75
CA ALA A 54 -5.24 -13.15 12.28
C ALA A 54 -4.07 -12.74 11.36
N ALA A 55 -3.05 -12.12 11.93
CA ALA A 55 -1.84 -11.74 11.20
C ALA A 55 -1.08 -13.00 10.73
N ILE A 56 -0.53 -12.96 9.50
CA ILE A 56 0.32 -14.04 8.95
C ILE A 56 1.59 -14.20 9.81
N VAL A 57 2.17 -13.07 10.25
CA VAL A 57 3.32 -13.06 11.16
C VAL A 57 2.90 -12.41 12.49
N PRO A 58 2.83 -13.15 13.60
CA PRO A 58 2.38 -12.60 14.86
C PRO A 58 3.34 -11.51 15.39
N PRO A 59 2.82 -10.50 16.12
CA PRO A 59 3.66 -9.45 16.71
C PRO A 59 4.73 -9.99 17.70
N THR A 60 4.52 -11.19 18.23
CA THR A 60 5.39 -11.87 19.21
C THR A 60 6.43 -12.79 18.57
N ASP A 61 6.61 -12.74 17.24
CA ASP A 61 7.58 -13.60 16.55
C ASP A 61 9.00 -13.27 17.02
N ARG A 62 9.66 -14.23 17.67
CA ARG A 62 10.99 -14.05 18.28
C ARG A 62 12.12 -13.87 17.27
N ARG A 63 11.87 -14.14 15.98
CA ARG A 63 12.84 -13.89 14.90
C ARG A 63 12.96 -12.42 14.57
N LEU A 64 12.07 -11.58 15.11
CA LEU A 64 11.97 -10.15 14.81
C LEU A 64 12.15 -9.30 16.07
N LYS A 65 12.68 -8.10 15.87
CA LYS A 65 12.55 -6.96 16.79
C LYS A 65 11.54 -6.00 16.21
N THR A 66 10.53 -5.64 16.99
CA THR A 66 9.49 -4.70 16.60
C THR A 66 9.43 -3.52 17.56
N ALA A 67 9.14 -2.34 17.06
CA ALA A 67 8.98 -1.14 17.88
C ALA A 67 8.02 -0.14 17.24
N THR A 68 7.49 0.77 18.04
CA THR A 68 6.92 2.02 17.53
C THR A 68 7.97 3.12 17.66
N THR A 69 8.26 3.80 16.56
CA THR A 69 9.27 4.84 16.50
C THR A 69 8.67 6.14 15.98
N ARG A 70 9.46 7.20 16.06
CA ARG A 70 9.12 8.52 15.54
C ARG A 70 10.13 8.94 14.48
N LEU A 71 9.63 9.47 13.36
CA LEU A 71 10.43 9.90 12.23
C LEU A 71 10.21 11.38 11.98
N LEU A 72 11.27 12.10 11.59
CA LEU A 72 11.23 13.54 11.32
C LEU A 72 10.94 14.36 12.60
N GLY A 73 10.15 15.43 12.51
CA GLY A 73 9.80 16.27 13.67
C GLY A 73 10.74 17.44 13.91
N ASN A 74 11.63 17.74 12.96
CA ASN A 74 12.60 18.85 13.05
C ASN A 74 12.41 19.85 11.90
N HIS A 75 12.84 21.09 12.10
CA HIS A 75 12.85 22.13 11.06
C HIS A 75 11.50 22.37 10.37
N GLY A 76 10.40 22.34 11.13
CA GLY A 76 9.05 22.57 10.60
C GLY A 76 8.41 21.37 9.90
N VAL A 77 9.10 20.23 9.83
CA VAL A 77 8.53 18.97 9.31
C VAL A 77 7.76 18.28 10.45
N PRO A 78 6.50 17.83 10.22
CA PRO A 78 5.73 17.11 11.23
C PRO A 78 6.40 15.83 11.70
N LEU A 79 6.09 15.45 12.94
CA LEU A 79 6.49 14.18 13.50
C LEU A 79 5.59 13.07 12.98
N TYR A 80 6.19 11.98 12.49
CA TYR A 80 5.47 10.79 12.02
C TYR A 80 5.70 9.62 12.99
N THR A 81 4.64 8.93 13.35
CA THR A 81 4.72 7.63 14.02
C THR A 81 4.89 6.54 12.99
N ALA A 82 5.73 5.56 13.28
CA ALA A 82 5.91 4.39 12.44
C ALA A 82 6.04 3.12 13.30
N TYR A 83 5.50 2.02 12.78
CA TYR A 83 5.80 0.69 13.29
C TYR A 83 7.02 0.16 12.54
N THR A 84 8.02 -0.30 13.27
CA THR A 84 9.23 -0.89 12.70
C THR A 84 9.33 -2.37 13.01
N ALA A 85 9.87 -3.12 12.07
CA ALA A 85 10.24 -4.51 12.25
C ALA A 85 11.57 -4.79 11.56
N GLU A 86 12.47 -5.50 12.23
CA GLU A 86 13.77 -5.90 11.70
C GLU A 86 14.14 -7.31 12.16
N PRO A 87 15.01 -8.05 11.45
CA PRO A 87 15.52 -9.32 11.89
C PRO A 87 16.23 -9.23 13.24
N ALA A 88 16.00 -10.19 14.12
CA ALA A 88 16.60 -10.19 15.45
C ALA A 88 18.13 -10.42 15.46
N ASN A 89 18.68 -10.93 14.35
CA ASN A 89 20.11 -11.25 14.20
C ASN A 89 21.02 -10.03 14.00
N GLY A 90 20.47 -8.83 13.76
CA GLY A 90 21.23 -7.58 13.65
C GLY A 90 22.09 -7.45 12.40
N ALA A 91 21.76 -8.13 11.29
CA ALA A 91 22.46 -7.97 10.01
C ALA A 91 22.35 -6.54 9.46
N ARG A 92 23.28 -6.12 8.59
CA ARG A 92 23.16 -4.88 7.84
C ARG A 92 22.11 -5.02 6.77
N GLU A 93 21.04 -4.24 6.86
CA GLU A 93 19.86 -4.40 6.02
C GLU A 93 19.51 -3.11 5.30
N ALA A 94 18.91 -3.26 4.11
CA ALA A 94 18.21 -2.16 3.47
C ALA A 94 16.95 -1.80 4.25
N SER A 95 16.56 -0.53 4.20
CA SER A 95 15.28 -0.10 4.75
C SER A 95 14.17 -0.18 3.69
N VAL A 96 12.97 -0.61 4.08
CA VAL A 96 11.78 -0.60 3.22
C VAL A 96 10.65 0.13 3.93
N ILE A 97 10.19 1.24 3.35
CA ILE A 97 8.99 1.94 3.82
C ILE A 97 7.76 1.17 3.34
N VAL A 98 6.85 0.87 4.26
CA VAL A 98 5.52 0.33 3.97
C VAL A 98 4.50 1.46 4.04
N ILE A 99 3.78 1.69 2.94
CA ILE A 99 2.72 2.68 2.86
C ILE A 99 1.37 1.96 2.87
N HIS A 100 0.58 2.27 3.90
CA HIS A 100 -0.72 1.66 4.15
C HIS A 100 -1.77 1.98 3.08
N GLU A 101 -2.90 1.30 3.11
CA GLU A 101 -4.07 1.58 2.29
C GLU A 101 -4.81 2.85 2.77
N ASN A 102 -6.00 3.11 2.25
CA ASN A 102 -6.81 4.28 2.60
C ASN A 102 -7.48 4.20 3.99
N ARG A 103 -7.04 3.30 4.86
CA ARG A 103 -7.52 3.13 6.24
C ARG A 103 -6.48 3.51 7.30
N GLY A 104 -5.36 4.08 6.88
CA GLY A 104 -4.26 4.42 7.78
C GLY A 104 -3.42 3.21 8.19
N LEU A 105 -2.56 3.39 9.18
CA LEU A 105 -1.68 2.34 9.70
C LEU A 105 -2.46 1.36 10.57
N ASN A 106 -2.88 0.25 9.99
CA ASN A 106 -3.63 -0.83 10.63
C ASN A 106 -2.77 -2.09 10.85
N ASP A 107 -3.36 -3.14 11.40
CA ASP A 107 -2.64 -4.38 11.72
C ASP A 107 -2.18 -5.15 10.51
N HIS A 108 -2.90 -5.07 9.37
CA HIS A 108 -2.43 -5.61 8.10
C HIS A 108 -1.12 -4.95 7.64
N SER A 109 -1.02 -3.63 7.68
CA SER A 109 0.21 -2.91 7.30
C SER A 109 1.38 -3.23 8.24
N ARG A 110 1.12 -3.42 9.55
CA ARG A 110 2.12 -3.87 10.52
C ARG A 110 2.56 -5.31 10.24
N ASP A 111 1.65 -6.19 9.82
CA ASP A 111 1.96 -7.55 9.41
C ASP A 111 2.83 -7.58 8.15
N VAL A 112 2.52 -6.75 7.14
CA VAL A 112 3.37 -6.57 5.96
C VAL A 112 4.81 -6.18 6.35
N ALA A 113 4.97 -5.26 7.32
CA ALA A 113 6.30 -4.89 7.82
C ALA A 113 7.03 -6.08 8.46
N ARG A 114 6.34 -6.90 9.26
CA ARG A 114 6.93 -8.12 9.84
C ARG A 114 7.32 -9.14 8.78
N ARG A 115 6.50 -9.33 7.75
CA ARG A 115 6.82 -10.22 6.60
C ARG A 115 8.06 -9.75 5.83
N LEU A 116 8.23 -8.45 5.63
CA LEU A 116 9.44 -7.87 5.04
C LEU A 116 10.66 -8.11 5.94
N ALA A 117 10.51 -7.95 7.25
CA ALA A 117 11.58 -8.18 8.20
C ALA A 117 12.02 -9.66 8.22
N LEU A 118 11.09 -10.62 8.13
CA LEU A 118 11.43 -12.04 7.93
C LEU A 118 12.15 -12.31 6.60
N SER A 119 11.99 -11.42 5.63
CA SER A 119 12.67 -11.50 4.33
C SER A 119 14.06 -10.84 4.33
N GLY A 120 14.49 -10.26 5.47
CA GLY A 120 15.82 -9.68 5.68
C GLY A 120 15.89 -8.17 5.49
N PHE A 121 14.80 -7.43 5.66
CA PHE A 121 14.77 -5.97 5.53
C PHE A 121 14.45 -5.29 6.87
N HIS A 122 14.95 -4.07 7.07
CA HIS A 122 14.42 -3.18 8.08
C HIS A 122 13.15 -2.52 7.53
N ALA A 123 11.98 -2.95 7.99
CA ALA A 123 10.70 -2.47 7.51
C ALA A 123 10.15 -1.35 8.40
N VAL A 124 9.61 -0.29 7.79
CA VAL A 124 9.10 0.91 8.45
C VAL A 124 7.70 1.22 7.92
N ALA A 125 6.67 0.78 8.63
CA ALA A 125 5.27 1.08 8.30
C ALA A 125 4.89 2.44 8.90
N VAL A 126 4.81 3.45 8.04
CA VAL A 126 4.59 4.84 8.43
C VAL A 126 3.10 5.13 8.55
N ASP A 127 2.70 5.80 9.63
CA ASP A 127 1.37 6.37 9.77
C ASP A 127 1.33 7.76 9.11
N PHE A 128 0.85 7.84 7.88
CA PHE A 128 0.73 9.11 7.15
C PHE A 128 -0.34 10.05 7.72
N LEU A 129 -1.19 9.57 8.63
CA LEU A 129 -2.14 10.40 9.36
C LEU A 129 -1.53 11.04 10.64
N SER A 130 -0.28 10.73 11.00
CA SER A 130 0.38 11.27 12.19
C SER A 130 0.28 12.80 12.32
N PRO A 131 0.47 13.62 11.26
CA PRO A 131 0.33 15.08 11.36
C PRO A 131 -1.09 15.54 11.72
N ALA A 132 -2.10 14.71 11.48
CA ALA A 132 -3.51 14.98 11.79
C ALA A 132 -3.99 14.27 13.07
N GLY A 133 -3.06 13.77 13.90
CA GLY A 133 -3.38 13.09 15.16
C GLY A 133 -3.23 11.57 15.13
N GLY A 134 -2.84 11.00 14.00
CA GLY A 134 -2.65 9.56 13.81
C GLY A 134 -3.88 8.85 13.24
N THR A 135 -3.72 7.57 12.95
CA THR A 135 -4.79 6.73 12.43
C THR A 135 -5.85 6.49 13.51
N PRO A 136 -7.11 6.93 13.29
CA PRO A 136 -8.21 6.68 14.21
C PRO A 136 -8.67 5.21 14.14
N ALA A 137 -9.39 4.77 15.19
CA ALA A 137 -9.96 3.43 15.24
C ALA A 137 -11.12 3.23 14.23
N ASP A 138 -11.84 4.30 13.89
CA ASP A 138 -12.90 4.26 12.87
C ASP A 138 -12.27 4.34 11.46
N GLU A 139 -12.39 3.27 10.70
CA GLU A 139 -11.82 3.18 9.35
C GLU A 139 -12.46 4.16 8.34
N ASN A 140 -13.73 4.55 8.52
CA ASN A 140 -14.35 5.55 7.66
C ASN A 140 -13.78 6.93 7.97
N GLN A 141 -13.56 7.25 9.25
CA GLN A 141 -12.87 8.47 9.65
C GLN A 141 -11.43 8.48 9.09
N ALA A 142 -10.71 7.37 9.17
CA ALA A 142 -9.35 7.26 8.60
C ALA A 142 -9.36 7.53 7.09
N ARG A 143 -10.31 6.94 6.35
CA ARG A 143 -10.48 7.18 4.91
C ARG A 143 -10.74 8.65 4.60
N ASP A 144 -11.63 9.29 5.35
CA ASP A 144 -11.97 10.70 5.14
C ASP A 144 -10.78 11.63 5.46
N MET A 145 -9.95 11.27 6.45
CA MET A 145 -8.70 11.97 6.76
C MET A 145 -7.66 11.78 5.65
N ILE A 146 -7.49 10.56 5.13
CA ILE A 146 -6.60 10.26 3.99
C ILE A 146 -7.00 11.09 2.76
N GLY A 147 -8.31 11.19 2.48
CA GLY A 147 -8.82 12.00 1.35
C GLY A 147 -8.54 13.50 1.47
N LYS A 148 -8.21 13.99 2.68
CA LYS A 148 -7.89 15.39 2.96
C LYS A 148 -6.39 15.68 3.10
N LEU A 149 -5.53 14.66 2.98
CA LEU A 149 -4.10 14.86 3.09
C LEU A 149 -3.56 15.78 1.99
N ASP A 150 -2.70 16.71 2.38
CA ASP A 150 -1.84 17.41 1.43
C ASP A 150 -0.80 16.42 0.88
N LEU A 151 -1.09 15.93 -0.33
CA LEU A 151 -0.23 14.95 -1.00
C LEU A 151 1.13 15.54 -1.39
N THR A 152 1.23 16.85 -1.61
CA THR A 152 2.49 17.52 -1.95
C THR A 152 3.40 17.56 -0.72
N ALA A 153 2.88 18.03 0.40
CA ALA A 153 3.60 18.02 1.67
C ALA A 153 3.96 16.58 2.10
N SER A 154 3.00 15.65 2.05
CA SER A 154 3.24 14.24 2.41
C SER A 154 4.33 13.60 1.55
N THR A 155 4.38 13.91 0.24
CA THR A 155 5.43 13.43 -0.68
C THR A 155 6.80 14.01 -0.31
N SER A 156 6.88 15.32 -0.03
CA SER A 156 8.13 15.96 0.45
C SER A 156 8.64 15.32 1.73
N HIS A 157 7.73 15.04 2.68
CA HIS A 157 8.10 14.39 3.94
C HIS A 157 8.57 12.94 3.71
N ALA A 158 7.94 12.20 2.79
CA ALA A 158 8.39 10.85 2.42
C ALA A 158 9.79 10.87 1.78
N VAL A 159 10.09 11.85 0.92
CA VAL A 159 11.45 12.05 0.37
C VAL A 159 12.48 12.33 1.49
N ALA A 160 12.10 13.11 2.51
CA ALA A 160 12.96 13.32 3.68
C ALA A 160 13.18 12.03 4.48
N MET A 161 12.14 11.18 4.62
CA MET A 161 12.26 9.87 5.27
C MET A 161 13.21 8.93 4.52
N LEU A 162 13.19 8.92 3.18
CA LEU A 162 14.16 8.15 2.39
C LEU A 162 15.59 8.54 2.78
N GLY A 163 15.90 9.85 2.80
CA GLY A 163 17.23 10.33 3.19
C GLY A 163 17.59 10.04 4.66
N LEU A 164 16.62 10.02 5.57
CA LEU A 164 16.83 9.64 6.97
C LEU A 164 17.19 8.15 7.08
N LEU A 165 16.43 7.29 6.40
CA LEU A 165 16.61 5.83 6.45
C LEU A 165 17.88 5.38 5.73
N ALA A 166 18.28 6.05 4.65
CA ALA A 166 19.56 5.80 3.99
C ALA A 166 20.77 6.03 4.93
N ARG A 167 20.63 6.93 5.89
CA ARG A 167 21.68 7.22 6.89
C ARG A 167 21.51 6.46 8.21
N ARG A 168 20.57 5.51 8.27
CA ARG A 168 20.33 4.71 9.50
C ARG A 168 21.61 3.96 9.89
N SER A 169 21.97 4.05 11.16
CA SER A 169 23.05 3.21 11.73
C SER A 169 22.69 1.72 11.59
N GLY A 170 23.62 0.93 11.15
CA GLY A 170 23.38 -0.50 10.87
C GLY A 170 22.67 -0.79 9.54
N GLY A 171 22.26 0.23 8.77
CA GLY A 171 21.75 0.06 7.41
C GLY A 171 22.84 -0.07 6.37
N ASN A 172 22.49 -0.60 5.18
CA ASN A 172 23.40 -0.67 4.03
C ASN A 172 23.34 0.58 3.12
N GLY A 173 22.55 1.59 3.47
CA GLY A 173 22.38 2.83 2.72
C GLY A 173 21.29 2.80 1.65
N LYS A 174 20.66 1.64 1.42
CA LYS A 174 19.61 1.47 0.42
C LYS A 174 18.21 1.57 1.02
N VAL A 175 17.29 2.21 0.28
CA VAL A 175 15.91 2.42 0.71
C VAL A 175 14.92 2.06 -0.40
N GLY A 176 14.05 1.10 -0.13
CA GLY A 176 12.91 0.75 -0.95
C GLY A 176 11.59 1.25 -0.38
N VAL A 177 10.56 1.19 -1.21
CA VAL A 177 9.18 1.54 -0.81
C VAL A 177 8.21 0.50 -1.37
N VAL A 178 7.26 0.04 -0.57
CA VAL A 178 6.10 -0.72 -1.02
C VAL A 178 4.82 -0.07 -0.52
N GLY A 179 3.80 -0.05 -1.33
CA GLY A 179 2.50 0.52 -0.94
C GLY A 179 1.34 -0.18 -1.62
N PHE A 180 0.19 -0.12 -0.97
CA PHE A 180 -1.02 -0.84 -1.33
C PHE A 180 -2.17 0.13 -1.54
N CYS A 181 -2.97 -0.02 -2.58
CA CYS A 181 -4.12 0.83 -2.88
C CYS A 181 -3.72 2.33 -2.94
N TRP A 182 -4.17 3.16 -2.00
CA TRP A 182 -3.72 4.54 -1.83
C TRP A 182 -2.19 4.61 -1.67
N GLY A 183 -1.61 3.73 -0.87
CA GLY A 183 -0.16 3.61 -0.72
C GLY A 183 0.54 3.21 -2.00
N GLY A 184 -0.07 2.39 -2.86
CA GLY A 184 0.46 2.06 -4.19
C GLY A 184 0.48 3.29 -5.10
N ALA A 185 -0.58 4.10 -5.09
CA ALA A 185 -0.62 5.38 -5.79
C ALA A 185 0.46 6.34 -5.25
N PHE A 186 0.66 6.34 -3.93
CA PHE A 186 1.68 7.16 -3.29
C PHE A 186 3.11 6.71 -3.67
N VAL A 187 3.38 5.40 -3.83
CA VAL A 187 4.66 4.89 -4.36
C VAL A 187 4.94 5.45 -5.74
N ASN A 188 3.96 5.43 -6.65
CA ASN A 188 4.13 5.98 -7.99
C ASN A 188 4.46 7.48 -7.96
N ARG A 189 3.75 8.25 -7.12
CA ARG A 189 4.00 9.69 -6.90
C ARG A 189 5.38 9.94 -6.28
N LEU A 190 5.76 9.15 -5.28
CA LEU A 190 7.05 9.27 -4.62
C LEU A 190 8.21 8.97 -5.57
N ALA A 191 8.06 7.98 -6.47
CA ALA A 191 9.07 7.67 -7.48
C ALA A 191 9.32 8.83 -8.44
N VAL A 192 8.30 9.64 -8.76
CA VAL A 192 8.44 10.88 -9.55
C VAL A 192 9.23 11.95 -8.78
N ALA A 193 9.03 12.05 -7.45
CA ALA A 193 9.60 13.13 -6.63
C ALA A 193 10.96 12.80 -6.01
N ALA A 194 11.28 11.52 -5.85
CA ALA A 194 12.43 11.07 -5.05
C ALA A 194 13.78 11.23 -5.74
N GLY A 195 13.83 11.30 -7.09
CA GLY A 195 15.09 11.29 -7.83
C GLY A 195 15.91 10.03 -7.53
N ASP A 196 17.16 10.22 -7.15
CA ASP A 196 18.13 9.17 -6.80
C ASP A 196 18.04 8.67 -5.34
N LYS A 197 17.15 9.25 -4.53
CA LYS A 197 16.98 8.87 -3.12
C LYS A 197 16.18 7.59 -2.91
N LEU A 198 15.48 7.11 -3.93
CA LEU A 198 14.73 5.86 -3.92
C LEU A 198 15.47 4.81 -4.72
N ASP A 199 15.78 3.66 -4.11
CA ASP A 199 16.50 2.58 -4.77
C ASP A 199 15.56 1.53 -5.40
N ALA A 200 14.32 1.40 -4.94
CA ALA A 200 13.29 0.54 -5.55
C ALA A 200 11.88 0.92 -5.07
N GLY A 201 10.90 0.83 -5.96
CA GLY A 201 9.49 1.01 -5.63
C GLY A 201 8.62 -0.17 -6.06
N VAL A 202 7.67 -0.58 -5.21
CA VAL A 202 6.66 -1.60 -5.54
C VAL A 202 5.27 -1.05 -5.25
N SER A 203 4.48 -0.90 -6.29
CA SER A 203 3.10 -0.40 -6.23
C SER A 203 2.11 -1.54 -6.42
N TYR A 204 1.28 -1.81 -5.42
CA TYR A 204 0.16 -2.75 -5.52
C TYR A 204 -1.13 -1.98 -5.81
N TYR A 205 -1.79 -2.31 -6.90
CA TYR A 205 -3.09 -1.77 -7.33
C TYR A 205 -3.27 -0.26 -7.00
N GLY A 206 -2.22 0.51 -7.28
CA GLY A 206 -2.21 1.96 -7.08
C GLY A 206 -2.46 2.73 -8.37
N VAL A 207 -3.33 3.74 -8.30
CA VAL A 207 -3.54 4.69 -9.40
C VAL A 207 -2.21 5.35 -9.78
N ALA A 208 -1.95 5.48 -11.06
CA ALA A 208 -0.73 6.07 -11.57
C ALA A 208 -0.87 7.60 -11.75
N PRO A 209 0.25 8.35 -11.68
CA PRO A 209 0.30 9.76 -12.04
C PRO A 209 0.15 9.98 -13.55
N ASP A 210 0.14 11.24 -13.97
CA ASP A 210 0.11 11.59 -15.38
C ASP A 210 1.33 10.98 -16.11
N PRO A 211 1.15 10.35 -17.29
CA PRO A 211 2.25 9.77 -18.07
C PRO A 211 3.38 10.73 -18.42
N SER A 212 3.12 12.03 -18.50
CA SER A 212 4.13 13.06 -18.76
C SER A 212 5.22 13.14 -17.67
N GLU A 213 4.92 12.67 -16.45
CA GLU A 213 5.85 12.65 -15.33
C GLU A 213 6.87 11.48 -15.40
N ALA A 214 6.71 10.54 -16.35
CA ALA A 214 7.51 9.31 -16.42
C ALA A 214 9.02 9.58 -16.55
N ALA A 215 9.42 10.61 -17.26
CA ALA A 215 10.83 10.96 -17.46
C ALA A 215 11.57 11.29 -16.14
N ARG A 216 10.85 11.70 -15.10
CA ARG A 216 11.39 12.08 -13.79
C ARG A 216 11.71 10.87 -12.88
N VAL A 217 11.20 9.69 -13.20
CA VAL A 217 11.44 8.48 -12.40
C VAL A 217 12.88 8.01 -12.59
N SER A 218 13.59 7.73 -11.50
CA SER A 218 14.94 7.16 -11.50
C SER A 218 14.97 5.73 -10.98
N ALA A 219 14.18 5.43 -9.96
CA ALA A 219 14.14 4.14 -9.30
C ALA A 219 13.51 3.04 -10.19
N PRO A 220 13.99 1.79 -10.13
CA PRO A 220 13.27 0.65 -10.66
C PRO A 220 11.91 0.49 -9.97
N LEU A 221 10.87 0.31 -10.80
CA LEU A 221 9.49 0.11 -10.35
C LEU A 221 8.98 -1.28 -10.68
N VAL A 222 8.26 -1.87 -9.73
CA VAL A 222 7.40 -3.03 -9.96
C VAL A 222 5.95 -2.60 -9.69
N ILE A 223 5.08 -2.84 -10.66
CA ILE A 223 3.65 -2.48 -10.60
C ILE A 223 2.82 -3.76 -10.65
N GLN A 224 2.09 -4.02 -9.57
CA GLN A 224 1.26 -5.22 -9.37
C GLN A 224 -0.20 -4.83 -9.62
N LEU A 225 -0.82 -5.35 -10.67
CA LEU A 225 -2.16 -4.96 -11.14
C LEU A 225 -3.17 -6.09 -10.99
N ALA A 226 -4.36 -5.77 -10.50
CA ALA A 226 -5.50 -6.67 -10.47
C ALA A 226 -6.24 -6.64 -11.82
N GLY A 227 -6.51 -7.79 -12.42
CA GLY A 227 -7.11 -7.89 -13.75
C GLY A 227 -8.51 -7.28 -13.82
N LEU A 228 -9.29 -7.38 -12.74
CA LEU A 228 -10.65 -6.84 -12.64
C LEU A 228 -10.71 -5.38 -12.14
N ASP A 229 -9.58 -4.72 -11.86
CA ASP A 229 -9.53 -3.34 -11.39
C ASP A 229 -9.40 -2.36 -12.57
N GLU A 230 -10.50 -2.14 -13.29
CA GLU A 230 -10.51 -1.23 -14.46
C GLU A 230 -10.09 0.19 -14.10
N ARG A 231 -10.46 0.68 -12.92
CA ARG A 231 -10.16 2.03 -12.44
C ARG A 231 -8.65 2.27 -12.35
N VAL A 232 -7.91 1.37 -11.76
CA VAL A 232 -6.45 1.45 -11.66
C VAL A 232 -5.80 1.18 -13.01
N ASN A 233 -6.23 0.13 -13.71
CA ASN A 233 -5.65 -0.31 -14.98
C ASN A 233 -5.72 0.77 -16.06
N LYS A 234 -6.82 1.55 -16.10
CA LYS A 234 -6.99 2.70 -16.99
C LYS A 234 -5.86 3.74 -16.86
N THR A 235 -5.28 3.92 -15.68
CA THR A 235 -4.16 4.84 -15.44
C THR A 235 -2.81 4.14 -15.51
N ALA A 236 -2.73 2.91 -15.07
CA ALA A 236 -1.47 2.16 -14.95
C ALA A 236 -0.87 1.76 -16.31
N PHE A 237 -1.68 1.35 -17.30
CA PHE A 237 -1.15 0.97 -18.61
C PHE A 237 -0.52 2.15 -19.37
N PRO A 238 -1.14 3.34 -19.47
CA PRO A 238 -0.48 4.52 -20.05
C PRO A 238 0.80 4.90 -19.30
N TRP A 239 0.81 4.80 -17.96
CA TRP A 239 1.98 5.05 -17.12
C TRP A 239 3.14 4.10 -17.43
N VAL A 240 2.88 2.79 -17.46
CA VAL A 240 3.89 1.78 -17.81
C VAL A 240 4.44 2.02 -19.22
N THR A 241 3.57 2.38 -20.17
CA THR A 241 3.97 2.69 -21.54
C THR A 241 4.90 3.91 -21.58
N ALA A 242 4.56 4.97 -20.85
CA ALA A 242 5.38 6.18 -20.78
C ALA A 242 6.73 5.93 -20.08
N LEU A 243 6.75 5.16 -19.00
CA LEU A 243 8.00 4.76 -18.33
C LEU A 243 8.94 4.01 -19.29
N ARG A 244 8.39 3.06 -20.06
CA ARG A 244 9.18 2.31 -21.05
C ARG A 244 9.70 3.20 -22.16
N ALA A 245 8.84 4.07 -22.69
CA ALA A 245 9.23 5.04 -23.72
C ALA A 245 10.32 6.00 -23.24
N ALA A 246 10.31 6.36 -21.94
CA ALA A 246 11.35 7.17 -21.30
C ALA A 246 12.60 6.36 -20.87
N GLY A 247 12.69 5.07 -21.22
CA GLY A 247 13.82 4.20 -20.87
C GLY A 247 13.94 3.88 -19.38
N LYS A 248 12.85 4.01 -18.60
CA LYS A 248 12.87 3.80 -17.16
C LYS A 248 12.73 2.32 -16.79
N PRO A 249 13.44 1.83 -15.76
CA PRO A 249 13.38 0.43 -15.36
C PRO A 249 12.04 0.11 -14.70
N VAL A 250 11.08 -0.42 -15.45
CA VAL A 250 9.77 -0.81 -14.97
C VAL A 250 9.42 -2.24 -15.35
N LYS A 251 8.86 -2.98 -14.41
CA LYS A 251 8.15 -4.23 -14.64
C LYS A 251 6.72 -4.08 -14.16
N TYR A 252 5.76 -4.65 -14.87
CA TYR A 252 4.41 -4.80 -14.35
C TYR A 252 3.95 -6.25 -14.46
N PHE A 253 3.04 -6.61 -13.58
CA PHE A 253 2.39 -7.92 -13.55
C PHE A 253 0.89 -7.71 -13.42
N LEU A 254 0.13 -8.30 -14.33
CA LEU A 254 -1.31 -8.35 -14.30
C LEU A 254 -1.73 -9.72 -13.75
N TYR A 255 -2.60 -9.73 -12.76
CA TYR A 255 -3.15 -10.94 -12.15
C TYR A 255 -4.60 -11.08 -12.63
N ASP A 256 -4.81 -12.01 -13.56
CA ASP A 256 -6.13 -12.21 -14.19
C ASP A 256 -7.16 -12.72 -13.18
N GLY A 257 -8.40 -12.26 -13.33
CA GLY A 257 -9.54 -12.72 -12.52
C GLY A 257 -9.50 -12.32 -11.04
N VAL A 258 -8.62 -11.41 -10.64
CA VAL A 258 -8.56 -10.91 -9.25
C VAL A 258 -8.99 -9.45 -9.15
N ASN A 259 -9.56 -9.12 -8.00
CA ASN A 259 -10.08 -7.80 -7.67
C ASN A 259 -9.03 -6.87 -7.06
N HIS A 260 -9.36 -5.58 -6.99
CA HIS A 260 -8.64 -4.61 -6.17
C HIS A 260 -8.43 -5.14 -4.75
N ALA A 261 -7.30 -4.84 -4.12
CA ALA A 261 -6.92 -5.33 -2.79
C ALA A 261 -6.71 -6.86 -2.68
N PHE A 262 -6.41 -7.56 -3.77
CA PHE A 262 -6.20 -9.02 -3.77
C PHE A 262 -5.10 -9.49 -2.80
N ASN A 263 -4.21 -8.62 -2.36
CA ASN A 263 -3.15 -8.94 -1.41
C ASN A 263 -3.59 -8.78 0.05
N ASN A 264 -4.72 -8.15 0.32
CA ASN A 264 -5.19 -7.90 1.68
C ASN A 264 -5.95 -9.12 2.22
N ASP A 265 -5.26 -9.95 3.00
CA ASP A 265 -5.78 -11.18 3.60
C ASP A 265 -6.85 -10.95 4.68
N THR A 266 -7.07 -9.70 5.09
CA THR A 266 -8.17 -9.34 5.99
C THR A 266 -9.50 -9.09 5.26
N SER A 267 -9.51 -9.10 3.91
CA SER A 267 -10.70 -8.91 3.08
C SER A 267 -11.09 -10.20 2.36
N ALA A 268 -11.97 -11.01 2.97
CA ALA A 268 -12.29 -12.36 2.52
C ALA A 268 -12.75 -12.47 1.05
N GLU A 269 -13.57 -11.51 0.57
CA GLU A 269 -14.12 -11.54 -0.79
C GLU A 269 -13.15 -11.04 -1.87
N ARG A 270 -12.11 -10.29 -1.51
CA ARG A 270 -11.15 -9.71 -2.46
C ARG A 270 -9.79 -10.39 -2.42
N TYR A 271 -9.46 -11.03 -1.30
CA TYR A 271 -8.19 -11.73 -1.15
C TYR A 271 -8.07 -12.89 -2.12
N ASN A 272 -6.97 -12.95 -2.83
CA ASN A 272 -6.62 -14.11 -3.65
C ASN A 272 -5.23 -14.61 -3.25
N LYS A 273 -5.21 -15.72 -2.53
CA LYS A 273 -3.97 -16.28 -1.97
C LYS A 273 -2.91 -16.55 -3.04
N ALA A 274 -3.29 -17.15 -4.18
CA ALA A 274 -2.34 -17.51 -5.23
C ALA A 274 -1.70 -16.27 -5.87
N ALA A 275 -2.51 -15.25 -6.18
CA ALA A 275 -2.03 -13.98 -6.71
C ALA A 275 -1.20 -13.22 -5.68
N SER A 276 -1.63 -13.21 -4.41
CA SER A 276 -0.91 -12.56 -3.30
C SER A 276 0.47 -13.18 -3.08
N ASP A 277 0.56 -14.51 -3.00
CA ASP A 277 1.81 -15.23 -2.81
C ASP A 277 2.80 -14.95 -3.97
N LEU A 278 2.30 -14.99 -5.21
CA LEU A 278 3.13 -14.73 -6.39
C LEU A 278 3.58 -13.26 -6.44
N ALA A 279 2.69 -12.31 -6.13
CA ALA A 279 3.03 -10.90 -6.06
C ALA A 279 4.06 -10.62 -4.96
N TRP A 280 3.93 -11.28 -3.81
CA TRP A 280 4.88 -11.18 -2.72
C TRP A 280 6.27 -11.71 -3.10
N GLN A 281 6.36 -12.88 -3.72
CA GLN A 281 7.61 -13.43 -4.24
C GLN A 281 8.30 -12.45 -5.22
N ARG A 282 7.54 -11.85 -6.13
CA ARG A 282 8.03 -10.85 -7.10
C ARG A 282 8.51 -9.58 -6.41
N THR A 283 7.83 -9.15 -5.36
CA THR A 283 8.21 -8.00 -4.53
C THR A 283 9.55 -8.24 -3.83
N ILE A 284 9.69 -9.37 -3.14
CA ILE A 284 10.94 -9.73 -2.45
C ILE A 284 12.09 -9.89 -3.45
N ALA A 285 11.86 -10.53 -4.60
CA ALA A 285 12.87 -10.66 -5.65
C ALA A 285 13.30 -9.29 -6.19
N ALA A 286 12.38 -8.35 -6.38
CA ALA A 286 12.71 -7.00 -6.82
C ALA A 286 13.55 -6.25 -5.78
N PHE A 287 13.19 -6.31 -4.50
CA PHE A 287 13.94 -5.68 -3.42
C PHE A 287 15.34 -6.29 -3.27
N ARG A 288 15.46 -7.61 -3.25
CA ARG A 288 16.79 -8.26 -3.20
C ARG A 288 17.69 -7.87 -4.36
N LYS A 289 17.12 -7.72 -5.56
CA LYS A 289 17.89 -7.28 -6.73
C LYS A 289 18.42 -5.85 -6.61
N SER A 290 17.64 -4.95 -6.03
CA SER A 290 17.94 -3.51 -6.03
C SER A 290 18.54 -3.00 -4.74
N LEU A 291 18.25 -3.67 -3.64
CA LEU A 291 18.65 -3.23 -2.30
C LEU A 291 19.77 -4.07 -1.68
N GLY A 292 20.01 -5.27 -2.19
CA GLY A 292 21.04 -6.20 -1.68
C GLY A 292 20.46 -7.29 -0.81
#